data_624e2afc1259c8813c189ba0e2aa6dd6
#
_entry.id   624e2afc1259c8813c189ba0e2aa6dd6
#
_cell.length_a   1.000
_cell.length_b   1.000
_cell.length_c   1.000
_cell.angle_alpha   90.00
_cell.angle_beta   90.00
_cell.angle_gamma   90.00
#
_symmetry.space_group_name_H-M   'P 1'
#
loop_
_entity.id
_entity.type
_entity.pdbx_description
1 polymer ?
#
loop_
_entity_poly.entity_id
_entity_poly.type
_entity_poly.pdbx_seq_one_letter_code
_entity_poly.pdbx_strand_id
1 'polypeptide(L)'
;METYYREEELKSLGLKKYGSNVKISRHAIIYRPEELEVGSNVRIDDFTTISGKVTLGSYIHIAQTCGLYGGDAGITMEDFTTLSSHSLIYAISNDYSGLSLACP
;
A
#
# COMPACT_ATOMS: atom_id res chain seq x y z
N MET A 1 -23.23 7.51 -2.22
CA MET A 1 -22.17 7.36 -1.28
C MET A 1 -20.88 7.16 -2.00
N GLU A 2 -19.85 7.90 -1.62
CA GLU A 2 -18.59 7.78 -2.29
C GLU A 2 -17.76 6.65 -1.74
N THR A 3 -17.23 5.84 -2.58
CA THR A 3 -16.37 4.75 -2.15
C THR A 3 -14.96 5.25 -1.84
N TYR A 4 -14.46 6.22 -2.59
CA TYR A 4 -13.11 6.67 -2.41
C TYR A 4 -13.03 7.98 -1.64
N TYR A 5 -11.93 8.20 -0.94
CA TYR A 5 -11.71 9.45 -0.23
C TYR A 5 -11.62 10.61 -1.21
N ARG A 6 -12.15 11.75 -0.80
CA ARG A 6 -12.01 12.97 -1.59
C ARG A 6 -10.63 13.58 -1.35
N GLU A 7 -10.26 14.52 -2.21
CA GLU A 7 -8.94 15.12 -2.14
C GLU A 7 -8.62 15.71 -0.75
N GLU A 8 -9.54 16.43 -0.17
CA GLU A 8 -9.28 17.01 1.13
C GLU A 8 -9.18 15.94 2.22
N GLU A 9 -9.81 14.82 2.02
CA GLU A 9 -9.72 13.73 2.98
C GLU A 9 -8.40 13.00 2.84
N LEU A 10 -7.88 12.89 1.61
CA LEU A 10 -6.58 12.30 1.42
C LEU A 10 -5.51 13.09 2.16
N LYS A 11 -5.64 14.41 2.18
CA LYS A 11 -4.67 15.21 2.90
C LYS A 11 -4.70 14.91 4.38
N SER A 12 -5.86 14.55 4.90
CA SER A 12 -6.00 14.27 6.31
C SER A 12 -5.52 12.90 6.72
N LEU A 13 -5.29 12.01 5.76
CA LEU A 13 -4.85 10.67 6.10
C LEU A 13 -3.41 10.64 6.62
N GLY A 14 -2.63 11.63 6.27
CA GLY A 14 -1.25 11.67 6.76
C GLY A 14 -0.27 10.84 5.94
N LEU A 15 -0.56 10.62 4.66
CA LEU A 15 0.35 9.87 3.82
C LEU A 15 1.68 10.60 3.67
N LYS A 16 2.76 9.85 3.55
CA LYS A 16 4.07 10.47 3.40
C LYS A 16 4.13 11.29 2.12
N LYS A 17 3.53 10.79 1.05
CA LYS A 17 3.55 11.47 -0.22
C LYS A 17 2.48 10.86 -1.10
N TYR A 18 1.82 11.66 -1.93
CA TYR A 18 0.91 11.12 -2.92
C TYR A 18 0.80 12.08 -4.10
N GLY A 19 0.55 11.54 -5.28
CA GLY A 19 0.47 12.32 -6.49
C GLY A 19 -0.95 12.75 -6.79
N SER A 20 -1.31 12.79 -8.07
CA SER A 20 -2.64 13.21 -8.48
C SER A 20 -3.47 12.02 -8.93
N ASN A 21 -4.77 12.17 -8.90
CA ASN A 21 -5.72 11.13 -9.29
C ASN A 21 -5.50 9.86 -8.47
N VAL A 22 -5.45 10.02 -7.14
CA VAL A 22 -5.27 8.90 -6.23
C VAL A 22 -6.63 8.54 -5.64
N LYS A 23 -7.03 7.27 -5.78
CA LYS A 23 -8.30 6.80 -5.28
C LYS A 23 -8.06 5.71 -4.26
N ILE A 24 -8.28 6.04 -3.00
CA ILE A 24 -8.14 5.07 -1.92
C ILE A 24 -9.51 4.86 -1.31
N SER A 25 -9.93 3.60 -1.25
CA SER A 25 -11.24 3.27 -0.68
C SER A 25 -11.35 3.68 0.77
N ARG A 26 -12.52 4.15 1.17
CA ARG A 26 -12.79 4.45 2.56
C ARG A 26 -12.76 3.19 3.42
N HIS A 27 -12.85 2.04 2.81
CA HIS A 27 -12.82 0.78 3.54
C HIS A 27 -11.44 0.12 3.50
N ALA A 28 -10.45 0.80 2.97
CA ALA A 28 -9.07 0.29 3.06
C ALA A 28 -8.51 0.64 4.43
N ILE A 29 -7.62 -0.18 4.92
CA ILE A 29 -7.03 0.02 6.24
C ILE A 29 -5.56 0.34 6.04
N ILE A 30 -5.13 1.51 6.50
CA ILE A 30 -3.75 1.90 6.36
C ILE A 30 -3.16 2.13 7.74
N TYR A 31 -2.20 1.30 8.09
CA TYR A 31 -1.46 1.48 9.33
C TYR A 31 -0.17 2.21 9.00
N ARG A 32 0.21 3.16 9.81
CA ARG A 32 1.42 3.94 9.62
C ARG A 32 1.37 4.67 8.28
N PRO A 33 0.35 5.49 8.05
CA PRO A 33 0.23 6.19 6.78
C PRO A 33 1.41 7.10 6.46
N GLU A 34 2.11 7.57 7.49
CA GLU A 34 3.28 8.41 7.29
C GLU A 34 4.43 7.66 6.61
N GLU A 35 4.30 6.35 6.43
CA GLU A 35 5.30 5.58 5.72
C GLU A 35 4.82 5.11 4.36
N LEU A 36 3.65 5.53 3.93
CA LEU A 36 3.12 5.15 2.65
C LEU A 36 3.33 6.25 1.62
N GLU A 37 4.00 5.93 0.53
CA GLU A 37 4.17 6.85 -0.59
C GLU A 37 3.39 6.31 -1.78
N VAL A 38 2.64 7.17 -2.44
CA VAL A 38 1.80 6.76 -3.55
C VAL A 38 2.04 7.70 -4.73
N GLY A 39 2.23 7.20 -5.90
CA GLY A 39 2.40 8.01 -7.10
C GLY A 39 1.08 8.55 -7.60
N SER A 40 0.96 8.75 -8.91
CA SER A 40 -0.26 9.29 -9.51
C SER A 40 -1.02 8.18 -10.22
N ASN A 41 -2.33 8.36 -10.36
CA ASN A 41 -3.19 7.39 -11.03
C ASN A 41 -3.13 6.03 -10.34
N VAL A 42 -3.36 6.04 -9.04
CA VAL A 42 -3.32 4.83 -8.22
C VAL A 42 -4.70 4.59 -7.66
N ARG A 43 -5.16 3.35 -7.69
CA ARG A 43 -6.45 2.98 -7.11
C ARG A 43 -6.25 1.83 -6.12
N ILE A 44 -6.71 2.03 -4.91
CA ILE A 44 -6.63 1.01 -3.86
C ILE A 44 -8.05 0.70 -3.44
N ASP A 45 -8.48 -0.52 -3.67
CA ASP A 45 -9.87 -0.91 -3.49
C ASP A 45 -10.20 -1.39 -2.09
N ASP A 46 -11.46 -1.80 -1.90
CA ASP A 46 -12.01 -2.07 -0.58
C ASP A 46 -11.29 -3.17 0.18
N PHE A 47 -11.22 -3.01 1.46
CA PHE A 47 -10.73 -4.03 2.38
C PHE A 47 -9.28 -4.45 2.15
N THR A 48 -8.51 -3.59 1.51
CA THR A 48 -7.07 -3.80 1.36
C THR A 48 -6.39 -3.23 2.58
N THR A 49 -5.42 -3.95 3.11
CA THR A 49 -4.64 -3.50 4.27
C THR A 49 -3.23 -3.16 3.82
N ILE A 50 -2.76 -1.98 4.19
CA ILE A 50 -1.40 -1.57 3.88
C ILE A 50 -0.76 -1.18 5.21
N SER A 51 0.39 -1.74 5.51
CA SER A 51 1.03 -1.50 6.78
C SER A 51 2.53 -1.35 6.60
N GLY A 52 3.13 -0.43 7.32
CA GLY A 52 4.57 -0.24 7.31
C GLY A 52 5.06 0.52 6.09
N LYS A 53 6.31 0.31 5.73
CA LYS A 53 6.94 1.10 4.69
C LYS A 53 6.55 0.55 3.33
N VAL A 54 5.76 1.26 2.59
CA VAL A 54 5.29 0.84 1.28
C VAL A 54 5.40 2.02 0.32
N THR A 55 6.00 1.79 -0.84
CA THR A 55 6.12 2.79 -1.88
C THR A 55 5.46 2.28 -3.15
N LEU A 56 4.45 2.98 -3.60
CA LEU A 56 3.73 2.62 -4.80
C LEU A 56 4.04 3.65 -5.88
N GLY A 57 4.41 3.20 -7.05
CA GLY A 57 4.65 4.08 -8.18
C GLY A 57 3.35 4.62 -8.75
N SER A 58 3.32 4.86 -10.05
CA SER A 58 2.15 5.42 -10.71
C SER A 58 1.47 4.37 -11.58
N TYR A 59 0.20 4.59 -11.90
CA TYR A 59 -0.59 3.68 -12.71
C TYR A 59 -0.66 2.29 -12.07
N ILE A 60 -1.02 2.28 -10.80
CA ILE A 60 -1.11 1.04 -10.04
C ILE A 60 -2.55 0.80 -9.61
N HIS A 61 -2.97 -0.44 -9.71
CA HIS A 61 -4.27 -0.83 -9.21
C HIS A 61 -4.09 -1.97 -8.21
N ILE A 62 -4.52 -1.75 -6.99
CA ILE A 62 -4.52 -2.79 -5.98
C ILE A 62 -5.97 -3.17 -5.75
N ALA A 63 -6.31 -4.39 -6.17
CA ALA A 63 -7.69 -4.85 -6.09
C ALA A 63 -8.10 -5.09 -4.65
N GLN A 64 -9.34 -5.42 -4.44
CA GLN A 64 -9.88 -5.53 -3.08
C GLN A 64 -9.29 -6.70 -2.33
N THR A 65 -9.29 -6.59 -1.04
CA THR A 65 -8.90 -7.64 -0.12
C THR A 65 -7.46 -8.09 -0.28
N CYS A 66 -6.57 -7.17 -0.60
CA CYS A 66 -5.15 -7.43 -0.66
C CYS A 66 -4.48 -7.04 0.65
N GLY A 67 -3.29 -7.49 0.87
CA GLY A 67 -2.49 -7.10 2.02
C GLY A 67 -1.07 -6.80 1.62
N LEU A 68 -0.57 -5.63 2.00
CA LEU A 68 0.81 -5.24 1.76
C LEU A 68 1.42 -4.91 3.11
N TYR A 69 2.30 -5.76 3.58
CA TYR A 69 2.89 -5.60 4.89
C TYR A 69 4.38 -5.33 4.76
N GLY A 70 4.73 -4.05 4.71
CA GLY A 70 6.10 -3.63 4.44
C GLY A 70 7.03 -3.68 5.61
N GLY A 71 6.50 -3.56 6.82
CA GLY A 71 7.35 -3.53 7.99
C GLY A 71 8.40 -2.43 7.87
N ASP A 72 9.59 -2.69 8.34
CA ASP A 72 10.68 -1.74 8.22
C ASP A 72 11.51 -1.99 6.96
N ALA A 73 11.43 -3.18 6.40
CA ALA A 73 12.20 -3.50 5.20
C ALA A 73 11.63 -2.82 3.97
N GLY A 74 10.33 -2.71 3.89
CA GLY A 74 9.69 -1.97 2.82
C GLY A 74 9.28 -2.79 1.62
N ILE A 75 8.22 -2.36 0.96
CA ILE A 75 7.76 -2.93 -0.29
C ILE A 75 7.75 -1.80 -1.30
N THR A 76 8.30 -2.03 -2.49
CA THR A 76 8.21 -1.07 -3.58
C THR A 76 7.52 -1.73 -4.76
N MET A 77 6.45 -1.10 -5.24
CA MET A 77 5.80 -1.55 -6.46
C MET A 77 6.06 -0.52 -7.53
N GLU A 78 6.58 -0.96 -8.65
CA GLU A 78 6.94 -0.03 -9.71
C GLU A 78 5.74 0.33 -10.56
N ASP A 79 5.88 1.32 -11.41
CA ASP A 79 4.79 1.83 -12.23
C ASP A 79 4.15 0.72 -13.06
N PHE A 80 2.88 0.88 -13.33
CA PHE A 80 2.11 -0.04 -14.18
C PHE A 80 1.98 -1.45 -13.59
N THR A 81 1.90 -1.55 -12.28
CA THR A 81 1.72 -2.83 -11.62
C THR A 81 0.28 -3.00 -11.18
N THR A 82 -0.23 -4.20 -11.28
CA THR A 82 -1.57 -4.53 -10.78
C THR A 82 -1.48 -5.69 -9.81
N LEU A 83 -2.18 -5.57 -8.70
CA LEU A 83 -2.22 -6.65 -7.74
C LEU A 83 -3.64 -7.22 -7.75
N SER A 84 -3.78 -8.50 -8.04
CA SER A 84 -5.09 -9.13 -8.10
C SER A 84 -5.70 -9.29 -6.71
N SER A 85 -7.00 -9.44 -6.66
CA SER A 85 -7.71 -9.60 -5.39
C SER A 85 -7.13 -10.72 -4.54
N HIS A 86 -7.14 -10.52 -3.25
CA HIS A 86 -6.69 -11.50 -2.27
C HIS A 86 -5.19 -11.81 -2.32
N SER A 87 -4.39 -10.93 -2.89
CA SER A 87 -2.94 -11.10 -2.90
C SER A 87 -2.34 -10.59 -1.59
N LEU A 88 -1.36 -11.30 -1.08
CA LEU A 88 -0.67 -10.87 0.13
C LEU A 88 0.82 -10.75 -0.15
N ILE A 89 1.40 -9.63 0.23
CA ILE A 89 2.82 -9.39 0.06
C ILE A 89 3.41 -8.98 1.39
N TYR A 90 4.47 -9.68 1.80
CA TYR A 90 5.16 -9.35 3.02
C TYR A 90 6.61 -9.03 2.70
N ALA A 91 7.14 -7.99 3.32
CA ALA A 91 8.56 -7.71 3.23
C ALA A 91 9.22 -8.36 4.43
N ILE A 92 10.26 -9.13 4.18
CA ILE A 92 10.94 -9.84 5.23
C ILE A 92 12.33 -9.30 5.39
N SER A 93 12.71 -9.00 6.62
CA SER A 93 14.04 -8.51 6.88
C SER A 93 15.00 -9.69 6.92
N ASN A 94 16.16 -9.55 6.34
CA ASN A 94 17.13 -10.61 6.34
C ASN A 94 18.18 -10.44 7.39
N ASP A 95 17.85 -9.84 8.49
CA ASP A 95 18.79 -9.65 9.51
C ASP A 95 18.91 -10.78 10.44
N TYR A 96 18.54 -11.92 10.08
CA TYR A 96 18.52 -12.98 10.97
C TYR A 96 19.77 -13.70 10.98
N SER A 97 20.83 -13.23 10.83
CA SER A 97 22.05 -13.90 10.91
C SER A 97 21.93 -15.36 10.93
N GLY A 98 21.85 -15.92 9.89
CA GLY A 98 21.94 -17.33 9.79
C GLY A 98 20.69 -18.11 9.93
N LEU A 99 19.64 -17.52 10.24
CA LEU A 99 18.49 -18.23 10.36
C LEU A 99 17.72 -18.09 9.19
N SER A 100 17.76 -18.84 8.36
CA SER A 100 17.05 -18.71 7.21
C SER A 100 15.68 -19.09 7.31
N LEU A 101 15.06 -18.73 8.19
CA LEU A 101 13.81 -19.13 8.30
C LEU A 101 12.87 -18.41 7.62
N ALA A 102 13.15 -17.93 6.68
CA ALA A 102 12.30 -17.25 5.93
C ALA A 102 11.09 -17.89 5.68
N CYS A 103 10.88 -18.92 6.02
CA CYS A 103 9.73 -19.50 5.73
C CYS A 103 8.70 -19.01 6.42
N PRO A 104 7.79 -18.71 5.91
CA PRO A 104 6.59 -18.37 6.49
C PRO A 104 5.94 -19.45 7.02
#